data_9b29fde890bef396f4e933069d3bcbae
#
_entry.id   9b29fde890bef396f4e933069d3bcbae
#
_cell.length_a   1.000
_cell.length_b   1.000
_cell.length_c   1.000
_cell.angle_alpha   90.00
_cell.angle_beta   90.00
_cell.angle_gamma   90.00
#
_symmetry.space_group_name_H-M   'P 1'
#
loop_
_entity.id
_entity.type
_entity.pdbx_description
1 polymer ?
#
loop_
_entity_poly.entity_id
_entity_poly.type
_entity_poly.pdbx_seq_one_letter_code
_entity_poly.pdbx_strand_id
1 'polypeptide(L)'
;MKILVTGAAGFIGSYVVQRLLERGDEVVGLDNINDYYEVELKYGRLAECGIVKEEGGGDKLVHSRKWSAYRFIRMNLEDSQAMEMLFVNERFGRVCHLAAQAGVRYSITNPRAYIESNIDGFFNVLECCRWNRVEHLVFASSSSV
;
A
#
# COMPACT_ATOMS: atom_id res chain seq x y z
N MET A 1 1.12 -0.77 17.47
CA MET A 1 0.19 0.18 16.82
C MET A 1 -0.18 -0.39 15.46
N LYS A 2 -1.40 -0.15 14.95
CA LYS A 2 -1.79 -0.64 13.62
C LYS A 2 -1.46 0.40 12.55
N ILE A 3 -0.69 0.01 11.54
CA ILE A 3 -0.13 0.89 10.51
C ILE A 3 -0.51 0.37 9.13
N LEU A 4 -1.07 1.24 8.29
CA LEU A 4 -1.22 0.97 6.86
C LEU A 4 0.07 1.36 6.12
N VAL A 5 0.60 0.46 5.29
CA VAL A 5 1.68 0.76 4.34
C VAL A 5 1.15 0.56 2.93
N THR A 6 1.02 1.62 2.14
CA THR A 6 0.68 1.49 0.72
C THR A 6 1.95 1.37 -0.12
N GLY A 7 1.86 0.68 -1.24
CA GLY A 7 3.06 0.32 -2.02
C GLY A 7 3.89 -0.78 -1.34
N ALA A 8 3.23 -1.62 -0.55
CA ALA A 8 3.88 -2.61 0.32
C ALA A 8 4.66 -3.71 -0.43
N ALA A 9 4.34 -3.96 -1.70
CA ALA A 9 5.08 -4.89 -2.56
C ALA A 9 6.20 -4.20 -3.36
N GLY A 10 6.32 -2.87 -3.24
CA GLY A 10 7.38 -2.08 -3.85
C GLY A 10 8.73 -2.24 -3.14
N PHE A 11 9.80 -1.69 -3.74
CA PHE A 11 11.15 -1.78 -3.19
C PHE A 11 11.23 -1.16 -1.79
N ILE A 12 10.87 0.10 -1.63
CA ILE A 12 10.92 0.78 -0.33
C ILE A 12 9.85 0.23 0.62
N GLY A 13 8.63 0.03 0.12
CA GLY A 13 7.49 -0.41 0.93
C GLY A 13 7.72 -1.74 1.62
N SER A 14 8.31 -2.72 0.95
CA SER A 14 8.61 -4.04 1.53
C SER A 14 9.61 -3.95 2.69
N TYR A 15 10.64 -3.12 2.59
CA TYR A 15 11.58 -2.88 3.69
C TYR A 15 10.93 -2.14 4.86
N VAL A 16 10.07 -1.17 4.59
CA VAL A 16 9.33 -0.47 5.64
C VAL A 16 8.43 -1.44 6.39
N VAL A 17 7.70 -2.32 5.69
CA VAL A 17 6.88 -3.37 6.31
C VAL A 17 7.73 -4.23 7.24
N GLN A 18 8.87 -4.75 6.78
CA GLN A 18 9.75 -5.58 7.60
C GLN A 18 10.20 -4.84 8.86
N ARG A 19 10.67 -3.61 8.73
CA ARG A 19 11.13 -2.80 9.88
C ARG A 19 10.05 -2.51 10.90
N LEU A 20 8.81 -2.25 10.45
CA LEU A 20 7.69 -2.05 11.35
C LEU A 20 7.33 -3.34 12.11
N LEU A 21 7.35 -4.49 11.42
CA LEU A 21 7.10 -5.80 12.05
C LEU A 21 8.19 -6.18 13.05
N GLU A 22 9.47 -5.94 12.73
CA GLU A 22 10.60 -6.13 13.66
C GLU A 22 10.48 -5.23 14.90
N ARG A 23 9.90 -4.05 14.77
CA ARG A 23 9.61 -3.14 15.87
C ARG A 23 8.43 -3.58 16.74
N GLY A 24 7.63 -4.55 16.28
CA GLY A 24 6.46 -5.07 16.99
C GLY A 24 5.14 -4.36 16.65
N ASP A 25 5.08 -3.63 15.54
CA ASP A 25 3.83 -3.03 15.07
C ASP A 25 2.95 -4.06 14.35
N GLU A 26 1.64 -3.82 14.36
CA GLU A 26 0.69 -4.51 13.48
C GLU A 26 0.64 -3.76 12.13
N VAL A 27 0.84 -4.48 11.04
CA VAL A 27 0.94 -3.87 9.70
C VAL A 27 -0.10 -4.46 8.76
N VAL A 28 -0.78 -3.60 8.04
CA VAL A 28 -1.55 -3.96 6.84
C VAL A 28 -0.82 -3.37 5.64
N GLY A 29 -0.35 -4.23 4.74
CA GLY A 29 0.22 -3.83 3.46
C GLY A 29 -0.85 -3.73 2.39
N LEU A 30 -0.78 -2.71 1.54
CA LEU A 30 -1.63 -2.52 0.38
C LEU A 30 -0.78 -2.29 -0.86
N ASP A 31 -1.10 -2.99 -1.95
CA ASP A 31 -0.50 -2.79 -3.27
C ASP A 31 -1.49 -3.29 -4.33
N ASN A 32 -1.49 -2.72 -5.51
CA ASN A 32 -2.33 -3.20 -6.61
C ASN A 32 -1.63 -4.26 -7.50
N ILE A 33 -0.33 -4.46 -7.27
CA ILE A 33 0.49 -5.41 -8.05
C ILE A 33 0.40 -5.11 -9.56
N ASN A 34 0.45 -3.82 -9.94
CA ASN A 34 0.48 -3.46 -11.34
C ASN A 34 1.77 -3.95 -12.01
N ASP A 35 1.76 -4.02 -13.34
CA ASP A 35 2.82 -4.57 -14.18
C ASP A 35 3.84 -3.53 -14.66
N TYR A 36 3.82 -2.32 -14.11
CA TYR A 36 4.81 -1.29 -14.47
C TYR A 36 6.25 -1.74 -14.13
N TYR A 37 6.44 -2.34 -12.97
CA TYR A 37 7.61 -3.11 -12.63
C TYR A 37 7.29 -4.60 -12.68
N GLU A 38 8.33 -5.43 -12.77
CA GLU A 38 8.16 -6.88 -12.85
C GLU A 38 7.34 -7.44 -11.69
N VAL A 39 6.22 -8.08 -12.01
CA VAL A 39 5.23 -8.59 -11.06
C VAL A 39 5.83 -9.67 -10.15
N GLU A 40 6.71 -10.53 -10.69
CA GLU A 40 7.35 -11.58 -9.90
C GLU A 40 8.28 -11.03 -8.82
N LEU A 41 8.92 -9.88 -9.03
CA LEU A 41 9.67 -9.19 -7.97
C LEU A 41 8.76 -8.73 -6.82
N LYS A 42 7.57 -8.25 -7.14
CA LYS A 42 6.57 -7.86 -6.12
C LYS A 42 6.13 -9.06 -5.30
N TYR A 43 5.80 -10.16 -5.95
CA TYR A 43 5.44 -11.40 -5.25
C TYR A 43 6.62 -12.00 -4.47
N GLY A 44 7.85 -11.90 -4.98
CA GLY A 44 9.04 -12.30 -4.24
C GLY A 44 9.18 -11.55 -2.91
N ARG A 45 9.01 -10.23 -2.92
CA ARG A 45 9.04 -9.39 -1.71
C ARG A 45 7.90 -9.72 -0.72
N LEU A 46 6.70 -9.96 -1.23
CA LEU A 46 5.58 -10.42 -0.41
C LEU A 46 5.85 -11.79 0.22
N ALA A 47 6.45 -12.73 -0.52
CA ALA A 47 6.82 -14.06 -0.03
C ALA A 47 7.87 -13.98 1.10
N GLU A 48 8.83 -13.06 1.02
CA GLU A 48 9.79 -12.81 2.11
C GLU A 48 9.10 -12.39 3.41
N CYS A 49 7.96 -11.69 3.29
CA CYS A 49 7.10 -11.31 4.40
C CYS A 49 6.03 -12.36 4.73
N GLY A 50 6.06 -13.55 4.09
CA GLY A 50 5.15 -14.67 4.36
C GLY A 50 3.78 -14.56 3.73
N ILE A 51 3.58 -13.72 2.72
CA ILE A 51 2.35 -13.65 1.93
C ILE A 51 2.46 -14.61 0.74
N VAL A 52 1.48 -15.49 0.58
CA VAL A 52 1.44 -16.49 -0.48
C VAL A 52 0.69 -15.95 -1.70
N LYS A 53 1.27 -16.08 -2.87
CA LYS A 53 0.75 -15.53 -4.14
C LYS A 53 -0.69 -15.98 -4.44
N GLU A 54 -0.97 -17.25 -4.23
CA GLU A 54 -2.28 -17.88 -4.52
C GLU A 54 -3.39 -17.35 -3.60
N GLU A 55 -3.04 -16.88 -2.41
CA GLU A 55 -3.97 -16.29 -1.44
C GLU A 55 -4.16 -14.79 -1.66
N GLY A 56 -3.21 -14.12 -2.32
CA GLY A 56 -3.20 -12.67 -2.54
C GLY A 56 -4.06 -12.17 -3.71
N GLY A 57 -5.04 -12.94 -4.15
CA GLY A 57 -5.97 -12.57 -5.22
C GLY A 57 -7.29 -12.01 -4.69
N GLY A 58 -7.67 -10.79 -5.13
CA GLY A 58 -8.93 -10.12 -4.78
C GLY A 58 -8.85 -9.22 -3.54
N ASP A 59 -9.97 -8.58 -3.22
CA ASP A 59 -10.11 -7.54 -2.17
C ASP A 59 -10.18 -8.12 -0.74
N LYS A 60 -9.47 -9.23 -0.50
CA LYS A 60 -9.47 -9.87 0.81
C LYS A 60 -8.12 -9.71 1.49
N LEU A 61 -8.16 -9.46 2.79
CA LEU A 61 -6.96 -9.46 3.64
C LEU A 61 -6.40 -10.88 3.76
N VAL A 62 -5.15 -11.04 3.39
CA VAL A 62 -4.39 -12.29 3.48
C VAL A 62 -3.44 -12.19 4.67
N HIS A 63 -3.45 -13.19 5.52
CA HIS A 63 -2.55 -13.27 6.68
C HIS A 63 -1.18 -13.81 6.28
N SER A 64 -0.14 -13.17 6.82
CA SER A 64 1.20 -13.68 6.67
C SER A 64 1.38 -15.01 7.43
N ARG A 65 2.08 -15.95 6.81
CA ARG A 65 2.50 -17.22 7.44
C ARG A 65 3.76 -17.06 8.30
N LYS A 66 4.46 -15.93 8.16
CA LYS A 66 5.71 -15.65 8.89
C LYS A 66 5.49 -14.70 10.07
N TRP A 67 4.63 -13.69 9.89
CA TRP A 67 4.37 -12.63 10.86
C TRP A 67 2.89 -12.59 11.25
N SER A 68 2.54 -13.01 12.43
CA SER A 68 1.14 -12.98 12.90
C SER A 68 0.54 -11.58 12.92
N ALA A 69 1.38 -10.54 13.02
CA ALA A 69 1.01 -9.13 13.00
C ALA A 69 0.95 -8.51 11.58
N TYR A 70 1.11 -9.32 10.51
CA TYR A 70 1.09 -8.82 9.14
C TYR A 70 -0.06 -9.39 8.33
N ARG A 71 -0.77 -8.48 7.66
CA ARG A 71 -1.79 -8.81 6.65
C ARG A 71 -1.54 -7.98 5.41
N PHE A 72 -1.94 -8.50 4.27
CA PHE A 72 -1.81 -7.84 2.96
C PHE A 72 -3.14 -7.82 2.23
N ILE A 73 -3.40 -6.74 1.50
CA ILE A 73 -4.55 -6.63 0.59
C ILE A 73 -4.09 -6.14 -0.77
N ARG A 74 -4.57 -6.80 -1.83
CA ARG A 74 -4.39 -6.34 -3.20
C ARG A 74 -5.58 -5.46 -3.59
N MET A 75 -5.34 -4.16 -3.75
CA MET A 75 -6.41 -3.18 -3.99
C MET A 75 -5.85 -1.95 -4.69
N ASN A 76 -6.69 -1.28 -5.48
CA ASN A 76 -6.39 0.00 -6.08
C ASN A 76 -6.74 1.14 -5.11
N LEU A 77 -5.90 2.19 -5.07
CA LEU A 77 -6.15 3.37 -4.23
C LEU A 77 -7.32 4.23 -4.73
N GLU A 78 -7.57 4.22 -6.03
CA GLU A 78 -8.67 4.97 -6.66
C GLU A 78 -10.05 4.36 -6.36
N ASP A 79 -10.13 3.14 -5.85
CA ASP A 79 -11.39 2.56 -5.35
C ASP A 79 -11.75 3.16 -3.99
N SER A 80 -12.47 4.28 -4.01
CA SER A 80 -12.84 5.03 -2.82
C SER A 80 -13.67 4.20 -1.83
N GLN A 81 -14.59 3.40 -2.33
CA GLN A 81 -15.46 2.58 -1.49
C GLN A 81 -14.69 1.48 -0.76
N ALA A 82 -13.81 0.78 -1.47
CA ALA A 82 -12.95 -0.25 -0.88
C ALA A 82 -11.97 0.37 0.14
N MET A 83 -11.41 1.55 -0.17
CA MET A 83 -10.54 2.30 0.75
C MET A 83 -11.27 2.69 2.04
N GLU A 84 -12.47 3.27 1.93
CA GLU A 84 -13.28 3.64 3.10
C GLU A 84 -13.60 2.41 3.97
N MET A 85 -14.02 1.31 3.36
CA MET A 85 -14.30 0.06 4.08
C MET A 85 -13.06 -0.48 4.81
N LEU A 86 -11.89 -0.43 4.16
CA LEU A 86 -10.64 -0.86 4.78
C LEU A 86 -10.31 -0.02 6.02
N PHE A 87 -10.40 1.31 5.92
CA PHE A 87 -10.10 2.21 7.04
C PHE A 87 -11.07 2.06 8.20
N VAL A 88 -12.37 1.95 7.92
CA VAL A 88 -13.40 1.75 8.94
C VAL A 88 -13.20 0.43 9.70
N ASN A 89 -12.91 -0.65 8.98
CA ASN A 89 -12.74 -1.97 9.57
C ASN A 89 -11.42 -2.09 10.35
N GLU A 90 -10.33 -1.56 9.80
CA GLU A 90 -8.99 -1.74 10.36
C GLU A 90 -8.62 -0.71 11.43
N ARG A 91 -9.18 0.49 11.39
CA ARG A 91 -8.94 1.58 12.36
C ARG A 91 -7.45 1.88 12.52
N PHE A 92 -6.81 2.27 11.43
CA PHE A 92 -5.39 2.61 11.43
C PHE A 92 -5.07 3.80 12.33
N GLY A 93 -4.05 3.66 13.18
CA GLY A 93 -3.50 4.79 13.93
C GLY A 93 -2.53 5.62 13.09
N ARG A 94 -1.80 4.98 12.18
CA ARG A 94 -0.82 5.64 11.30
C ARG A 94 -0.89 5.09 9.88
N VAL A 95 -0.48 5.93 8.92
CA VAL A 95 -0.39 5.58 7.52
C VAL A 95 0.98 5.97 6.96
N CYS A 96 1.64 5.04 6.29
CA CYS A 96 2.84 5.27 5.48
C CYS A 96 2.46 5.08 4.01
N HIS A 97 2.28 6.18 3.28
CA HIS A 97 1.85 6.17 1.89
C HIS A 97 3.03 6.26 0.93
N LEU A 98 3.39 5.13 0.32
CA LEU A 98 4.50 5.00 -0.62
C LEU A 98 4.05 4.58 -2.02
N ALA A 99 2.77 4.22 -2.18
CA ALA A 99 2.23 3.84 -3.47
C ALA A 99 2.09 5.07 -4.37
N ALA A 100 2.69 4.99 -5.55
CA ALA A 100 2.57 6.00 -6.59
C ALA A 100 2.90 5.38 -7.95
N GLN A 101 2.36 5.96 -9.02
CA GLN A 101 2.88 5.70 -10.36
C GLN A 101 4.16 6.52 -10.54
N ALA A 102 5.28 5.83 -10.72
CA ALA A 102 6.59 6.42 -10.95
C ALA A 102 6.97 6.42 -12.45
N GLY A 103 8.05 7.12 -12.79
CA GLY A 103 8.66 7.13 -14.13
C GLY A 103 8.22 8.31 -14.99
N VAL A 104 9.06 9.34 -15.12
CA VAL A 104 8.75 10.58 -15.87
C VAL A 104 8.36 10.30 -17.32
N ARG A 105 9.08 9.42 -18.02
CA ARG A 105 8.80 9.12 -19.44
C ARG A 105 7.47 8.41 -19.65
N TYR A 106 7.08 7.54 -18.73
CA TYR A 106 5.81 6.82 -18.82
C TYR A 106 4.60 7.75 -18.72
N SER A 107 4.74 8.91 -18.06
CA SER A 107 3.67 9.91 -17.99
C SER A 107 3.28 10.50 -19.34
N ILE A 108 4.18 10.45 -20.33
CA ILE A 108 3.91 10.91 -21.71
C ILE A 108 3.04 9.89 -22.45
N THR A 109 3.29 8.60 -22.23
CA THR A 109 2.57 7.51 -22.93
C THR A 109 1.30 7.07 -22.20
N ASN A 110 1.27 7.18 -20.89
CA ASN A 110 0.11 6.82 -20.06
C ASN A 110 -0.13 7.83 -18.92
N PRO A 111 -0.56 9.06 -19.25
CA PRO A 111 -0.80 10.10 -18.24
C PRO A 111 -1.94 9.73 -17.27
N ARG A 112 -2.92 8.93 -17.71
CA ARG A 112 -4.06 8.53 -16.88
C ARG A 112 -3.62 7.74 -15.63
N ALA A 113 -2.63 6.87 -15.73
CA ALA A 113 -2.11 6.12 -14.59
C ALA A 113 -1.60 7.04 -13.46
N TYR A 114 -1.09 8.23 -13.81
CA TYR A 114 -0.64 9.24 -12.83
C TYR A 114 -1.80 9.96 -12.17
N ILE A 115 -2.85 10.29 -12.93
CA ILE A 115 -4.07 10.90 -12.38
C ILE A 115 -4.72 9.92 -11.40
N GLU A 116 -4.95 8.69 -11.83
CA GLU A 116 -5.61 7.67 -11.00
C GLU A 116 -4.82 7.35 -9.72
N SER A 117 -3.53 7.07 -9.83
CA SER A 117 -2.73 6.69 -8.65
C SER A 117 -2.32 7.89 -7.79
N ASN A 118 -1.80 8.96 -8.41
CA ASN A 118 -1.12 10.02 -7.69
C ASN A 118 -2.03 11.19 -7.31
N ILE A 119 -3.20 11.31 -7.95
CA ILE A 119 -4.20 12.33 -7.63
C ILE A 119 -5.39 11.66 -6.96
N ASP A 120 -6.18 10.86 -7.67
CA ASP A 120 -7.39 10.25 -7.12
C ASP A 120 -7.07 9.30 -5.95
N GLY A 121 -6.08 8.43 -6.12
CA GLY A 121 -5.64 7.51 -5.08
C GLY A 121 -5.08 8.23 -3.85
N PHE A 122 -4.26 9.26 -4.03
CA PHE A 122 -3.74 10.05 -2.91
C PHE A 122 -4.84 10.85 -2.22
N PHE A 123 -5.77 11.42 -2.97
CA PHE A 123 -6.95 12.10 -2.41
C PHE A 123 -7.75 11.14 -1.51
N ASN A 124 -8.02 9.92 -1.97
CA ASN A 124 -8.72 8.91 -1.16
C ASN A 124 -7.96 8.58 0.14
N VAL A 125 -6.63 8.47 0.10
CA VAL A 125 -5.81 8.26 1.32
C VAL A 125 -5.98 9.43 2.29
N LEU A 126 -5.93 10.68 1.82
CA LEU A 126 -6.09 11.87 2.64
C LEU A 126 -7.48 11.93 3.28
N GLU A 127 -8.55 11.70 2.52
CA GLU A 127 -9.92 11.70 3.01
C GLU A 127 -10.16 10.58 4.02
N CYS A 128 -9.69 9.36 3.73
CA CYS A 128 -9.77 8.25 4.67
C CYS A 128 -9.02 8.55 5.98
N CYS A 129 -7.84 9.15 5.93
CA CYS A 129 -7.10 9.57 7.12
C CYS A 129 -7.89 10.62 7.91
N ARG A 130 -8.45 11.62 7.25
CA ARG A 130 -9.22 12.70 7.87
C ARG A 130 -10.48 12.17 8.59
N TRP A 131 -11.27 11.36 7.89
CA TRP A 131 -12.54 10.85 8.43
C TRP A 131 -12.36 9.81 9.53
N ASN A 132 -11.30 9.00 9.46
CA ASN A 132 -11.01 7.98 10.46
C ASN A 132 -10.04 8.44 11.56
N ARG A 133 -9.73 9.75 11.62
CA ARG A 133 -8.89 10.37 12.65
C ARG A 133 -7.52 9.69 12.80
N VAL A 134 -6.89 9.38 11.67
CA VAL A 134 -5.52 8.86 11.67
C VAL A 134 -4.60 9.89 12.33
N GLU A 135 -3.81 9.45 13.29
CA GLU A 135 -2.96 10.35 14.11
C GLU A 135 -1.77 10.89 13.31
N HIS A 136 -1.24 10.10 12.37
CA HIS A 136 -0.05 10.49 11.62
C HIS A 136 -0.04 9.86 10.22
N LEU A 137 0.07 10.70 9.21
CA LEU A 137 0.31 10.31 7.83
C LEU A 137 1.71 10.75 7.39
N VAL A 138 2.51 9.80 6.94
CA VAL A 138 3.76 10.05 6.22
C VAL A 138 3.56 9.64 4.77
N PHE A 139 3.98 10.46 3.83
CA PHE A 139 3.93 10.12 2.40
C PHE A 139 5.23 10.49 1.70
N ALA A 140 5.56 9.72 0.66
CA ALA A 140 6.68 10.04 -0.20
C ALA A 140 6.27 11.15 -1.18
N SER A 141 7.04 12.24 -1.19
CA SER A 141 6.93 13.31 -2.16
C SER A 141 8.05 13.16 -3.22
N SER A 142 8.41 14.25 -3.85
CA SER A 142 9.44 14.28 -4.91
C SER A 142 10.60 15.18 -4.49
N SER A 143 11.81 14.86 -5.00
CA SER A 143 12.97 15.75 -4.92
C SER A 143 12.85 16.97 -5.86
N SER A 144 11.83 16.99 -6.71
CA SER A 144 11.56 18.06 -7.70
C SER A 144 10.54 19.10 -7.22
N VAL A 145 10.34 19.21 -5.92
CA VAL A 145 9.48 20.23 -5.27
C VAL A 145 10.31 21.39 -4.78
#